data_47254af6aba594a398d23eefd20b6bf1
#
_entry.id   47254af6aba594a398d23eefd20b6bf1
#
_cell.length_a   1.000
_cell.length_b   1.000
_cell.length_c   1.000
_cell.angle_alpha   90.00
_cell.angle_beta   90.00
_cell.angle_gamma   90.00
#
_symmetry.space_group_name_H-M   'P 1'
#
loop_
_entity.id
_entity.type
_entity.pdbx_description
1 polymer ?
#
loop_
_entity_poly.entity_id
_entity_poly.type
_entity_poly.pdbx_seq_one_letter_code
_entity_poly.pdbx_strand_id
1 'polypeptide(L)'
;MFYLGKSGSAKVSQVTGGYRRYELSENLEFTAPSFDKAYKIRIKNVPSEAIGSKVGAKPNAIKTIGSLLASFKSTSMLFEVSSFYGGDSANTVPSSAGITLVINSSDASKFESKLDNAIEKFMDKYSEDFPEIEYTYEETDMPSKVLTRDETDNIVSLMYTALNGVYNKDDDGNVMAVTNIGKISSKNAKLKIEVAAMSCIKEFLDEISDSYQTISGLCNVKYRCVEDYPIYNGEGLGKNVAFLKKFEEAFLDFTGSSEMKVEKTVEFTPLTILAEKNESMPMLYLGVTEKTKEKYAGSLVTFMDMGAEDEE
;
A
#
# COMPACT_ATOMS: atom_id res chain seq x y z
N MET A 1 -20.02 -17.57 11.30
CA MET A 1 -20.23 -16.39 10.41
C MET A 1 -19.26 -16.45 9.25
N PHE A 2 -19.71 -16.09 8.07
CA PHE A 2 -18.86 -15.93 6.89
C PHE A 2 -18.76 -14.45 6.51
N TYR A 3 -17.57 -14.03 6.11
CA TYR A 3 -17.36 -12.73 5.48
C TYR A 3 -16.82 -12.95 4.05
N LEU A 4 -17.57 -12.51 3.05
CA LEU A 4 -17.17 -12.57 1.66
C LEU A 4 -16.50 -11.26 1.26
N GLY A 5 -15.28 -11.35 0.77
CA GLY A 5 -14.53 -10.21 0.30
C GLY A 5 -13.90 -10.46 -1.07
N LYS A 6 -13.80 -9.40 -1.89
CA LYS A 6 -13.06 -9.47 -3.14
C LYS A 6 -11.58 -9.67 -2.83
N SER A 7 -10.98 -10.71 -3.39
CA SER A 7 -9.59 -11.06 -3.15
C SER A 7 -8.81 -11.22 -4.47
N GLY A 8 -7.50 -11.14 -4.38
CA GLY A 8 -6.58 -11.42 -5.48
C GLY A 8 -6.60 -12.87 -5.94
N SER A 9 -6.90 -13.80 -5.02
CA SER A 9 -7.04 -15.23 -5.27
C SER A 9 -8.25 -15.77 -4.51
N ALA A 10 -8.83 -16.87 -5.03
CA ALA A 10 -9.89 -17.58 -4.32
C ALA A 10 -9.28 -18.37 -3.15
N LYS A 11 -9.78 -18.14 -1.94
CA LYS A 11 -9.30 -18.79 -0.73
C LYS A 11 -10.32 -18.73 0.41
N VAL A 12 -10.18 -19.66 1.32
CA VAL A 12 -10.81 -19.63 2.64
C VAL A 12 -9.75 -19.29 3.67
N SER A 13 -10.05 -18.44 4.65
CA SER A 13 -9.09 -18.10 5.67
C SER A 13 -9.71 -18.05 7.06
N GLN A 14 -8.96 -18.63 8.01
CA GLN A 14 -9.20 -18.49 9.45
C GLN A 14 -8.37 -17.35 10.06
N VAL A 15 -7.45 -16.75 9.28
CA VAL A 15 -6.60 -15.63 9.71
C VAL A 15 -6.71 -14.51 8.70
N THR A 16 -7.12 -13.34 9.17
CA THR A 16 -7.18 -12.13 8.33
C THR A 16 -6.29 -11.03 8.90
N GLY A 17 -5.79 -10.17 8.03
CA GLY A 17 -4.82 -9.15 8.38
C GLY A 17 -5.31 -8.16 9.43
N GLY A 18 -4.39 -7.74 10.29
CA GLY A 18 -4.49 -6.49 11.03
C GLY A 18 -4.14 -5.31 10.12
N TYR A 19 -4.47 -4.12 10.58
CA TYR A 19 -4.26 -2.88 9.85
C TYR A 19 -3.70 -1.81 10.75
N ARG A 20 -2.65 -1.11 10.30
CA ARG A 20 -2.14 0.09 10.95
C ARG A 20 -2.05 1.24 9.96
N ARG A 21 -2.40 2.43 10.43
CA ARG A 21 -2.21 3.67 9.69
C ARG A 21 -1.28 4.62 10.45
N TYR A 22 -0.27 5.09 9.73
CA TYR A 22 0.72 6.01 10.26
C TYR A 22 0.58 7.38 9.60
N GLU A 23 0.79 8.42 10.39
CA GLU A 23 0.97 9.80 9.93
C GLU A 23 2.38 10.26 10.26
N LEU A 24 3.11 10.70 9.23
CA LEU A 24 4.38 11.36 9.35
C LEU A 24 4.17 12.83 9.03
N SER A 25 4.63 13.74 9.89
CA SER A 25 4.38 15.16 9.69
C SER A 25 5.48 16.05 10.27
N GLU A 26 5.72 17.20 9.59
CA GLU A 26 6.62 18.25 10.07
C GLU A 26 6.19 19.61 9.53
N ASN A 27 6.58 20.68 10.22
CA ASN A 27 6.46 22.04 9.73
C ASN A 27 7.63 22.32 8.80
N LEU A 28 7.34 22.78 7.59
CA LEU A 28 8.33 22.99 6.55
C LEU A 28 8.87 24.42 6.58
N GLU A 29 10.19 24.54 6.52
CA GLU A 29 10.88 25.81 6.36
C GLU A 29 11.17 26.09 4.88
N PHE A 30 10.91 27.33 4.48
CA PHE A 30 11.08 27.79 3.11
C PHE A 30 12.05 28.93 3.00
N THR A 31 12.72 28.99 1.85
CA THR A 31 13.62 30.09 1.46
C THR A 31 13.32 30.54 0.03
N ALA A 32 13.90 31.65 -0.39
CA ALA A 32 13.89 32.01 -1.81
C ALA A 32 14.71 31.00 -2.63
N PRO A 33 14.30 30.71 -3.89
CA PRO A 33 15.11 29.87 -4.77
C PRO A 33 16.52 30.42 -4.95
N SER A 34 17.51 29.53 -4.90
CA SER A 34 18.91 29.90 -5.19
C SER A 34 19.32 29.51 -6.62
N PHE A 35 18.51 28.69 -7.29
CA PHE A 35 18.64 28.32 -8.71
C PHE A 35 17.61 29.05 -9.57
N ASP A 36 17.70 28.88 -10.89
CA ASP A 36 17.09 29.77 -11.88
C ASP A 36 16.20 29.06 -12.92
N LYS A 37 16.02 27.72 -12.81
CA LYS A 37 15.18 26.96 -13.75
C LYS A 37 14.28 25.97 -13.01
N ALA A 38 12.98 26.04 -13.27
CA ALA A 38 11.99 25.21 -12.58
C ALA A 38 11.37 24.17 -13.49
N TYR A 39 11.15 22.95 -12.94
CA TYR A 39 10.49 21.84 -13.61
C TYR A 39 9.36 21.28 -12.75
N LYS A 40 8.27 20.91 -13.42
CA LYS A 40 7.18 20.18 -12.84
C LYS A 40 7.14 18.76 -13.38
N ILE A 41 7.26 17.78 -12.51
CA ILE A 41 7.27 16.35 -12.84
C ILE A 41 5.98 15.74 -12.32
N ARG A 42 5.32 14.91 -13.14
CA ARG A 42 4.03 14.30 -12.79
C ARG A 42 3.96 12.84 -13.25
N ILE A 43 3.35 12.04 -12.38
CA ILE A 43 2.86 10.70 -12.74
C ILE A 43 1.35 10.72 -12.57
N LYS A 44 0.60 10.17 -13.54
CA LYS A 44 -0.85 10.14 -13.53
C LYS A 44 -1.37 8.79 -14.03
N ASN A 45 -2.67 8.57 -13.82
CA ASN A 45 -3.42 7.44 -14.34
C ASN A 45 -2.88 6.08 -13.89
N VAL A 46 -2.15 6.03 -12.75
CA VAL A 46 -1.85 4.76 -12.11
C VAL A 46 -3.17 4.15 -11.63
N PRO A 47 -3.49 2.90 -11.99
CA PRO A 47 -4.71 2.26 -11.53
C PRO A 47 -4.73 2.18 -10.00
N SER A 48 -5.63 2.96 -9.38
CA SER A 48 -5.79 2.99 -7.93
C SER A 48 -6.67 1.84 -7.46
N GLU A 49 -6.24 1.19 -6.38
CA GLU A 49 -7.03 0.16 -5.70
C GLU A 49 -6.67 0.15 -4.21
N ALA A 50 -7.54 -0.46 -3.42
CA ALA A 50 -7.24 -0.70 -2.01
C ALA A 50 -6.00 -1.58 -1.87
N ILE A 51 -5.18 -1.30 -0.85
CA ILE A 51 -4.03 -2.14 -0.53
C ILE A 51 -4.48 -3.52 -0.08
N GLY A 52 -3.65 -4.52 -0.34
CA GLY A 52 -3.92 -5.93 -0.03
C GLY A 52 -2.91 -6.83 -0.73
N SER A 53 -3.28 -8.08 -0.97
CA SER A 53 -2.41 -9.09 -1.59
C SER A 53 -1.87 -8.73 -2.99
N LYS A 54 -2.49 -7.77 -3.68
CA LYS A 54 -2.06 -7.30 -5.01
C LYS A 54 -1.17 -6.06 -4.97
N VAL A 55 -0.90 -5.50 -3.80
CA VAL A 55 0.01 -4.35 -3.70
C VAL A 55 1.40 -4.73 -4.23
N GLY A 56 2.04 -3.83 -4.97
CA GLY A 56 3.33 -4.10 -5.61
C GLY A 56 3.26 -4.64 -7.04
N ALA A 57 2.10 -5.10 -7.52
CA ALA A 57 1.89 -5.38 -8.94
C ALA A 57 1.82 -4.08 -9.77
N LYS A 58 1.52 -2.97 -9.14
CA LYS A 58 1.40 -1.63 -9.73
C LYS A 58 2.47 -0.69 -9.18
N PRO A 59 2.90 0.32 -9.94
CA PRO A 59 3.77 1.35 -9.40
C PRO A 59 3.04 2.16 -8.32
N ASN A 60 3.79 2.67 -7.35
CA ASN A 60 3.31 3.72 -6.46
C ASN A 60 3.85 5.06 -6.97
N ALA A 61 2.97 5.96 -7.43
CA ALA A 61 3.37 7.22 -8.03
C ALA A 61 4.24 8.10 -7.09
N ILE A 62 3.93 8.11 -5.78
CA ILE A 62 4.69 8.86 -4.78
C ILE A 62 6.09 8.26 -4.61
N LYS A 63 6.18 6.93 -4.44
CA LYS A 63 7.47 6.23 -4.26
C LYS A 63 8.35 6.33 -5.51
N THR A 64 7.75 6.34 -6.70
CA THR A 64 8.47 6.52 -7.96
C THR A 64 9.16 7.89 -8.02
N ILE A 65 8.45 8.97 -7.67
CA ILE A 65 9.06 10.30 -7.56
C ILE A 65 10.13 10.32 -6.46
N GLY A 66 9.89 9.72 -5.30
CA GLY A 66 10.88 9.61 -4.24
C GLY A 66 12.17 8.90 -4.70
N SER A 67 12.06 7.84 -5.47
CA SER A 67 13.20 7.12 -6.06
C SER A 67 13.96 7.97 -7.08
N LEU A 68 13.24 8.76 -7.88
CA LEU A 68 13.85 9.72 -8.80
C LEU A 68 14.71 10.75 -8.06
N LEU A 69 14.17 11.37 -6.98
CA LEU A 69 14.90 12.33 -6.16
C LEU A 69 16.18 11.73 -5.58
N ALA A 70 16.10 10.51 -5.06
CA ALA A 70 17.25 9.78 -4.55
C ALA A 70 18.30 9.53 -5.64
N SER A 71 17.88 9.24 -6.87
CA SER A 71 18.79 9.08 -8.02
C SER A 71 19.53 10.37 -8.38
N PHE A 72 18.87 11.52 -8.29
CA PHE A 72 19.52 12.82 -8.45
C PHE A 72 20.56 13.05 -7.37
N LYS A 73 20.19 12.83 -6.11
CA LYS A 73 21.10 12.99 -4.96
C LYS A 73 22.33 12.09 -5.06
N SER A 74 22.16 10.82 -5.44
CA SER A 74 23.25 9.85 -5.58
C SER A 74 24.30 10.24 -6.64
N THR A 75 23.91 11.10 -7.58
CA THR A 75 24.80 11.63 -8.63
C THR A 75 25.26 13.06 -8.37
N SER A 76 25.14 13.52 -7.13
CA SER A 76 25.52 14.86 -6.68
C SER A 76 24.85 16.00 -7.47
N MET A 77 23.67 15.74 -8.05
CA MET A 77 22.87 16.79 -8.68
C MET A 77 22.24 17.65 -7.62
N LEU A 78 22.39 18.95 -7.74
CA LEU A 78 21.79 19.91 -6.83
C LEU A 78 20.41 20.31 -7.33
N PHE A 79 19.44 20.32 -6.44
CA PHE A 79 18.07 20.76 -6.70
C PHE A 79 17.40 21.23 -5.42
N GLU A 80 16.36 22.02 -5.58
CA GLU A 80 15.50 22.51 -4.49
C GLU A 80 14.07 22.04 -4.75
N VAL A 81 13.36 21.60 -3.70
CA VAL A 81 11.97 21.19 -3.78
C VAL A 81 11.07 22.37 -3.44
N SER A 82 10.12 22.71 -4.31
CA SER A 82 9.10 23.72 -4.02
C SER A 82 7.80 23.11 -3.47
N SER A 83 7.37 21.99 -4.07
CA SER A 83 6.15 21.30 -3.65
C SER A 83 6.23 19.81 -3.96
N PHE A 84 5.64 18.97 -3.10
CA PHE A 84 5.45 17.56 -3.35
C PHE A 84 4.05 17.15 -2.89
N TYR A 85 3.29 16.49 -3.77
CA TYR A 85 1.93 16.04 -3.50
C TYR A 85 1.63 14.75 -4.25
N GLY A 86 0.70 13.96 -3.75
CA GLY A 86 0.22 12.75 -4.41
C GLY A 86 -0.72 11.93 -3.54
N GLY A 87 -1.52 11.11 -4.20
CA GLY A 87 -2.46 10.19 -3.59
C GLY A 87 -3.57 10.85 -2.79
N ASP A 88 -4.55 10.04 -2.40
CA ASP A 88 -5.77 10.51 -1.74
C ASP A 88 -5.93 9.93 -0.33
N SER A 89 -5.53 8.68 -0.10
CA SER A 89 -5.74 7.94 1.14
C SER A 89 -4.63 6.94 1.41
N ALA A 90 -4.30 6.72 2.69
CA ALA A 90 -3.28 5.75 3.11
C ALA A 90 -3.52 4.33 2.58
N ASN A 91 -4.78 3.92 2.50
CA ASN A 91 -5.17 2.55 2.15
C ASN A 91 -5.43 2.31 0.66
N THR A 92 -5.06 3.25 -0.21
CA THR A 92 -5.16 3.11 -1.67
C THR A 92 -3.83 3.37 -2.34
N VAL A 93 -3.53 2.61 -3.40
CA VAL A 93 -2.37 2.88 -4.26
C VAL A 93 -2.55 4.26 -4.91
N PRO A 94 -1.59 5.19 -4.79
CA PRO A 94 -1.69 6.52 -5.38
C PRO A 94 -1.87 6.50 -6.90
N SER A 95 -2.97 7.06 -7.38
CA SER A 95 -3.23 7.19 -8.82
C SER A 95 -2.36 8.26 -9.48
N SER A 96 -1.85 9.20 -8.69
CA SER A 96 -1.03 10.30 -9.19
C SER A 96 -0.09 10.83 -8.14
N ALA A 97 1.00 11.44 -8.60
CA ALA A 97 1.88 12.27 -7.79
C ALA A 97 2.52 13.36 -8.65
N GLY A 98 2.92 14.45 -8.01
CA GLY A 98 3.62 15.55 -8.68
C GLY A 98 4.58 16.26 -7.75
N ILE A 99 5.66 16.77 -8.33
CA ILE A 99 6.68 17.54 -7.64
C ILE A 99 7.11 18.73 -8.50
N THR A 100 7.44 19.84 -7.86
CA THR A 100 8.09 20.98 -8.50
C THR A 100 9.50 21.12 -7.95
N LEU A 101 10.48 21.11 -8.85
CA LEU A 101 11.90 21.24 -8.54
C LEU A 101 12.47 22.50 -9.16
N VAL A 102 13.49 23.07 -8.53
CA VAL A 102 14.30 24.17 -9.09
C VAL A 102 15.74 23.68 -9.16
N ILE A 103 16.39 23.90 -10.30
CA ILE A 103 17.76 23.50 -10.58
C ILE A 103 18.56 24.68 -11.17
N ASN A 104 19.87 24.56 -11.19
CA ASN A 104 20.69 25.49 -11.96
C ASN A 104 20.50 25.23 -13.47
N SER A 105 20.23 26.28 -14.25
CA SER A 105 20.04 26.19 -15.70
C SER A 105 21.24 25.59 -16.42
N SER A 106 22.46 25.72 -15.89
CA SER A 106 23.67 25.07 -16.43
C SER A 106 23.60 23.53 -16.36
N ASP A 107 22.81 22.97 -15.47
CA ASP A 107 22.66 21.52 -15.30
C ASP A 107 21.41 20.95 -16.06
N ALA A 108 20.65 21.82 -16.76
CA ALA A 108 19.38 21.45 -17.37
C ALA A 108 19.48 20.22 -18.29
N SER A 109 20.44 20.20 -19.22
CA SER A 109 20.61 19.06 -20.15
C SER A 109 20.92 17.74 -19.44
N LYS A 110 21.70 17.79 -18.37
CA LYS A 110 22.01 16.61 -17.54
C LYS A 110 20.77 16.15 -16.76
N PHE A 111 19.99 17.10 -16.24
CA PHE A 111 18.76 16.85 -15.51
C PHE A 111 17.70 16.21 -16.42
N GLU A 112 17.44 16.80 -17.60
CA GLU A 112 16.50 16.32 -18.59
C GLU A 112 16.86 14.90 -19.07
N SER A 113 18.14 14.66 -19.41
CA SER A 113 18.61 13.32 -19.78
C SER A 113 18.36 12.25 -18.70
N LYS A 114 18.48 12.62 -17.42
CA LYS A 114 18.16 11.70 -16.32
C LYS A 114 16.67 11.45 -16.17
N LEU A 115 15.84 12.47 -16.38
CA LEU A 115 14.39 12.35 -16.42
C LEU A 115 13.94 11.43 -17.54
N ASP A 116 14.45 11.66 -18.76
CA ASP A 116 14.13 10.84 -19.93
C ASP A 116 14.46 9.37 -19.69
N ASN A 117 15.65 9.07 -19.16
CA ASN A 117 16.05 7.71 -18.80
C ASN A 117 15.17 7.09 -17.70
N ALA A 118 14.72 7.89 -16.73
CA ALA A 118 13.84 7.40 -15.66
C ALA A 118 12.43 7.11 -16.19
N ILE A 119 11.92 7.97 -17.07
CA ILE A 119 10.63 7.82 -17.74
C ILE A 119 10.66 6.59 -18.65
N GLU A 120 11.68 6.45 -19.50
CA GLU A 120 11.84 5.29 -20.39
C GLU A 120 11.79 3.98 -19.59
N LYS A 121 12.63 3.82 -18.57
CA LYS A 121 12.64 2.63 -17.72
C LYS A 121 11.30 2.36 -17.01
N PHE A 122 10.60 3.41 -16.62
CA PHE A 122 9.30 3.28 -15.99
C PHE A 122 8.24 2.82 -17.01
N MET A 123 8.22 3.43 -18.18
CA MET A 123 7.28 3.09 -19.26
C MET A 123 7.54 1.69 -19.79
N ASP A 124 8.79 1.29 -20.01
CA ASP A 124 9.17 -0.07 -20.41
C ASP A 124 8.65 -1.14 -19.46
N LYS A 125 8.62 -0.81 -18.16
CA LYS A 125 8.17 -1.75 -17.13
C LYS A 125 6.65 -1.84 -17.00
N TYR A 126 5.94 -0.74 -17.23
CA TYR A 126 4.53 -0.65 -16.82
C TYR A 126 3.54 -0.34 -17.94
N SER A 127 3.98 0.18 -19.10
CA SER A 127 3.06 0.63 -20.16
C SER A 127 2.32 -0.50 -20.87
N GLU A 128 2.89 -1.71 -20.92
CA GLU A 128 2.21 -2.88 -21.51
C GLU A 128 0.99 -3.28 -20.68
N ASP A 129 1.16 -3.35 -19.35
CA ASP A 129 0.08 -3.72 -18.43
C ASP A 129 -0.91 -2.58 -18.15
N PHE A 130 -0.43 -1.33 -18.23
CA PHE A 130 -1.17 -0.13 -17.85
C PHE A 130 -0.95 1.00 -18.88
N PRO A 131 -1.54 0.90 -20.08
CA PRO A 131 -1.27 1.82 -21.19
C PRO A 131 -1.70 3.26 -20.94
N GLU A 132 -2.58 3.51 -19.99
CA GLU A 132 -3.07 4.85 -19.63
C GLU A 132 -2.12 5.62 -18.70
N ILE A 133 -1.06 4.98 -18.17
CA ILE A 133 -0.12 5.65 -17.25
C ILE A 133 0.65 6.72 -18.02
N GLU A 134 0.75 7.88 -17.40
CA GLU A 134 1.57 8.99 -17.86
C GLU A 134 2.69 9.28 -16.88
N TYR A 135 3.92 9.43 -17.37
CA TYR A 135 5.04 9.98 -16.61
C TYR A 135 5.67 11.08 -17.43
N THR A 136 5.51 12.32 -17.00
CA THR A 136 5.86 13.52 -17.80
C THR A 136 6.59 14.56 -16.95
N TYR A 137 7.33 15.43 -17.62
CA TYR A 137 7.83 16.66 -17.03
C TYR A 137 7.70 17.84 -18.01
N GLU A 138 7.68 19.03 -17.46
CA GLU A 138 7.64 20.28 -18.21
C GLU A 138 8.41 21.37 -17.47
N GLU A 139 9.01 22.28 -18.17
CA GLU A 139 9.51 23.53 -17.61
C GLU A 139 8.30 24.36 -17.13
N THR A 140 8.45 25.05 -16.00
CA THR A 140 7.35 25.80 -15.39
C THR A 140 7.86 27.14 -14.84
N ASP A 141 6.93 28.04 -14.50
CA ASP A 141 7.28 29.29 -13.87
C ASP A 141 8.03 29.07 -12.55
N MET A 142 8.97 29.99 -12.27
CA MET A 142 9.74 29.94 -11.04
C MET A 142 8.84 30.10 -9.82
N PRO A 143 8.90 29.16 -8.86
CA PRO A 143 8.14 29.30 -7.62
C PRO A 143 8.71 30.44 -6.77
N SER A 144 7.85 31.09 -6.00
CA SER A 144 8.26 32.18 -5.09
C SER A 144 9.10 31.70 -3.90
N LYS A 145 9.03 30.37 -3.61
CA LYS A 145 9.74 29.75 -2.47
C LYS A 145 10.02 28.29 -2.73
N VAL A 146 11.09 27.80 -2.13
CA VAL A 146 11.53 26.41 -2.10
C VAL A 146 11.79 26.01 -0.66
N LEU A 147 11.81 24.71 -0.39
CA LEU A 147 12.23 24.16 0.89
C LEU A 147 13.70 24.51 1.14
N THR A 148 14.07 24.68 2.40
CA THR A 148 15.49 24.76 2.79
C THR A 148 16.22 23.49 2.33
N ARG A 149 17.54 23.55 2.31
CA ARG A 149 18.36 22.41 1.92
C ARG A 149 18.13 21.21 2.85
N ASP A 150 18.08 21.47 4.15
CA ASP A 150 17.90 20.43 5.16
C ASP A 150 16.52 19.75 5.00
N GLU A 151 15.46 20.53 4.76
CA GLU A 151 14.12 19.99 4.48
C GLU A 151 14.07 19.18 3.18
N THR A 152 14.74 19.66 2.14
CA THR A 152 14.87 18.91 0.88
C THR A 152 15.57 17.58 1.12
N ASP A 153 16.70 17.57 1.85
CA ASP A 153 17.46 16.37 2.16
C ASP A 153 16.67 15.38 3.05
N ASN A 154 15.93 15.89 4.02
CA ASN A 154 15.04 15.09 4.88
C ASN A 154 13.93 14.40 4.07
N ILE A 155 13.25 15.14 3.18
CA ILE A 155 12.20 14.57 2.32
C ILE A 155 12.78 13.51 1.38
N VAL A 156 13.92 13.75 0.75
CA VAL A 156 14.58 12.76 -0.12
C VAL A 156 14.92 11.49 0.65
N SER A 157 15.55 11.64 1.83
CA SER A 157 15.92 10.53 2.69
C SER A 157 14.71 9.73 3.16
N LEU A 158 13.67 10.44 3.60
CA LEU A 158 12.40 9.84 4.03
C LEU A 158 11.75 9.04 2.89
N MET A 159 11.62 9.64 1.71
CA MET A 159 10.97 8.98 0.57
C MET A 159 11.77 7.80 0.02
N TYR A 160 13.10 7.84 0.14
CA TYR A 160 13.95 6.72 -0.26
C TYR A 160 13.86 5.55 0.71
N THR A 161 13.94 5.82 2.01
CA THR A 161 13.98 4.79 3.07
C THR A 161 12.60 4.25 3.43
N ALA A 162 11.52 5.04 3.24
CA ALA A 162 10.17 4.62 3.56
C ALA A 162 9.78 3.31 2.85
N LEU A 163 9.26 2.37 3.62
CA LEU A 163 8.80 1.08 3.13
C LEU A 163 7.57 1.24 2.23
N ASN A 164 7.52 0.49 1.13
CA ASN A 164 6.37 0.50 0.24
C ASN A 164 6.30 -0.77 -0.60
N GLY A 165 5.12 -1.35 -0.73
CA GLY A 165 4.87 -2.56 -1.50
C GLY A 165 4.73 -3.79 -0.62
N VAL A 166 5.07 -4.95 -1.17
CA VAL A 166 5.09 -6.21 -0.42
C VAL A 166 6.28 -6.19 0.54
N TYR A 167 6.00 -6.34 1.83
CA TYR A 167 7.01 -6.40 2.88
C TYR A 167 7.53 -7.81 3.10
N ASN A 168 6.60 -8.79 3.12
CA ASN A 168 6.95 -10.19 3.34
C ASN A 168 6.01 -11.15 2.58
N LYS A 169 6.55 -12.31 2.22
CA LYS A 169 5.84 -13.46 1.65
C LYS A 169 6.22 -14.72 2.40
N ASP A 170 5.30 -15.71 2.41
CA ASP A 170 5.63 -17.07 2.86
C ASP A 170 6.42 -17.86 1.79
N ASP A 171 6.78 -19.11 2.12
CA ASP A 171 7.56 -19.99 1.22
C ASP A 171 6.78 -20.36 -0.06
N ASP A 172 5.45 -20.30 -0.04
CA ASP A 172 4.58 -20.54 -1.19
C ASP A 172 4.37 -19.27 -2.04
N GLY A 173 4.95 -18.13 -1.64
CA GLY A 173 4.86 -16.85 -2.31
C GLY A 173 3.59 -16.04 -1.99
N ASN A 174 2.77 -16.47 -1.02
CA ASN A 174 1.62 -15.71 -0.57
C ASN A 174 2.07 -14.46 0.20
N VAL A 175 1.38 -13.36 -0.04
CA VAL A 175 1.69 -12.09 0.62
C VAL A 175 1.23 -12.13 2.06
N MET A 176 2.18 -11.95 3.00
CA MET A 176 1.95 -11.99 4.45
C MET A 176 1.94 -10.59 5.07
N ALA A 177 2.64 -9.63 4.47
CA ALA A 177 2.66 -8.24 4.92
C ALA A 177 2.86 -7.28 3.75
N VAL A 178 2.19 -6.13 3.83
CA VAL A 178 2.27 -5.05 2.84
C VAL A 178 2.31 -3.69 3.53
N THR A 179 2.90 -2.72 2.84
CA THR A 179 2.87 -1.32 3.24
C THR A 179 2.68 -0.41 2.03
N ASN A 180 2.08 0.75 2.22
CA ASN A 180 1.77 1.68 1.15
C ASN A 180 1.88 3.12 1.60
N ILE A 181 2.68 3.90 0.90
CA ILE A 181 2.65 5.36 1.02
C ILE A 181 1.49 5.85 0.17
N GLY A 182 0.34 6.09 0.81
CA GLY A 182 -0.90 6.37 0.10
C GLY A 182 -1.17 7.85 -0.15
N LYS A 183 -0.50 8.75 0.58
CA LYS A 183 -0.68 10.18 0.43
C LYS A 183 0.55 10.97 0.87
N ILE A 184 0.86 12.03 0.12
CA ILE A 184 1.84 13.06 0.51
C ILE A 184 1.31 14.44 0.17
N SER A 185 1.58 15.41 1.03
CA SER A 185 1.27 16.82 0.83
C SER A 185 2.28 17.71 1.54
N SER A 186 2.76 18.75 0.84
CA SER A 186 3.60 19.82 1.39
C SER A 186 2.86 21.17 1.44
N LYS A 187 1.53 21.16 1.53
CA LYS A 187 0.70 22.36 1.53
C LYS A 187 0.75 23.09 2.87
N ASN A 188 0.53 24.42 2.82
CA ASN A 188 0.43 25.29 4.02
C ASN A 188 1.65 25.18 4.95
N ALA A 189 2.85 25.10 4.39
CA ALA A 189 4.10 24.92 5.12
C ALA A 189 4.08 23.71 6.08
N LYS A 190 3.36 22.66 5.72
CA LYS A 190 3.30 21.42 6.49
C LYS A 190 3.50 20.20 5.59
N LEU A 191 4.48 19.38 5.91
CA LEU A 191 4.57 18.03 5.36
C LEU A 191 3.57 17.14 6.08
N LYS A 192 2.81 16.37 5.30
CA LYS A 192 1.96 15.30 5.80
C LYS A 192 2.08 14.11 4.87
N ILE A 193 2.45 12.95 5.42
CA ILE A 193 2.51 11.69 4.70
C ILE A 193 1.63 10.69 5.45
N GLU A 194 0.77 10.01 4.73
CA GLU A 194 -0.09 8.96 5.25
C GLU A 194 0.34 7.62 4.68
N VAL A 195 0.58 6.68 5.57
CA VAL A 195 1.02 5.32 5.26
C VAL A 195 0.07 4.32 5.89
N ALA A 196 -0.21 3.24 5.18
CA ALA A 196 -0.92 2.09 5.73
C ALA A 196 -0.05 0.83 5.66
N ALA A 197 -0.23 -0.05 6.63
CA ALA A 197 0.34 -1.39 6.65
C ALA A 197 -0.74 -2.42 6.97
N MET A 198 -0.64 -3.58 6.35
CA MET A 198 -1.47 -4.75 6.65
C MET A 198 -0.57 -5.97 6.80
N SER A 199 -0.89 -6.85 7.73
CA SER A 199 -0.25 -8.15 7.87
C SER A 199 -1.15 -9.15 8.56
N CYS A 200 -1.05 -10.43 8.18
CA CYS A 200 -1.64 -11.55 8.91
C CYS A 200 -0.67 -12.15 9.97
N ILE A 201 0.48 -11.50 10.20
CA ILE A 201 1.49 -11.84 11.21
C ILE A 201 1.79 -10.57 12.00
N LYS A 202 1.59 -10.62 13.33
CA LYS A 202 1.71 -9.45 14.21
C LYS A 202 3.13 -8.87 14.23
N GLU A 203 4.12 -9.75 14.24
CA GLU A 203 5.53 -9.39 14.26
C GLU A 203 5.89 -8.48 13.08
N PHE A 204 5.38 -8.74 11.90
CA PHE A 204 5.63 -7.88 10.72
C PHE A 204 4.96 -6.50 10.84
N LEU A 205 3.79 -6.40 11.47
CA LEU A 205 3.19 -5.09 11.76
C LEU A 205 4.06 -4.31 12.77
N ASP A 206 4.60 -4.98 13.75
CA ASP A 206 5.49 -4.37 14.76
C ASP A 206 6.79 -3.91 14.10
N GLU A 207 7.45 -4.75 13.30
CA GLU A 207 8.67 -4.42 12.56
C GLU A 207 8.46 -3.22 11.60
N ILE A 208 7.32 -3.16 10.89
CA ILE A 208 6.99 -2.03 10.03
C ILE A 208 6.81 -0.75 10.86
N SER A 209 6.14 -0.83 12.02
CA SER A 209 5.98 0.30 12.93
C SER A 209 7.32 0.83 13.43
N ASP A 210 8.18 -0.06 13.91
CA ASP A 210 9.51 0.28 14.41
C ASP A 210 10.39 0.89 13.31
N SER A 211 10.29 0.36 12.09
CA SER A 211 10.98 0.91 10.92
C SER A 211 10.52 2.35 10.62
N TYR A 212 9.21 2.61 10.60
CA TYR A 212 8.70 3.96 10.38
C TYR A 212 9.03 4.92 11.51
N GLN A 213 9.01 4.46 12.75
CA GLN A 213 9.42 5.27 13.90
C GLN A 213 10.90 5.65 13.79
N THR A 214 11.76 4.69 13.44
CA THR A 214 13.20 4.91 13.26
C THR A 214 13.48 5.86 12.10
N ILE A 215 12.89 5.62 10.92
CA ILE A 215 13.02 6.47 9.73
C ILE A 215 12.58 7.90 10.05
N SER A 216 11.47 8.05 10.77
CA SER A 216 10.95 9.36 11.17
C SER A 216 11.92 10.13 12.03
N GLY A 217 12.55 9.47 13.02
CA GLY A 217 13.60 10.09 13.85
C GLY A 217 14.83 10.50 13.03
N LEU A 218 15.26 9.65 12.08
CA LEU A 218 16.41 9.95 11.22
C LEU A 218 16.16 11.09 10.24
N CYS A 219 14.90 11.27 9.79
CA CYS A 219 14.50 12.29 8.83
C CYS A 219 13.83 13.52 9.49
N ASN A 220 13.94 13.65 10.81
CA ASN A 220 13.41 14.77 11.59
C ASN A 220 11.92 15.05 11.32
N VAL A 221 11.10 13.99 11.24
CA VAL A 221 9.63 14.08 11.11
C VAL A 221 8.95 13.42 12.30
N LYS A 222 7.79 13.92 12.68
CA LYS A 222 6.98 13.34 13.75
C LYS A 222 6.24 12.12 13.24
N TYR A 223 6.33 11.02 13.98
CA TYR A 223 5.60 9.78 13.75
C TYR A 223 4.39 9.66 14.68
N ARG A 224 3.28 9.18 14.14
CA ARG A 224 2.09 8.83 14.91
C ARG A 224 1.38 7.63 14.27
N CYS A 225 1.15 6.57 15.05
CA CYS A 225 0.18 5.54 14.68
C CYS A 225 -1.22 6.08 15.03
N VAL A 226 -2.07 6.22 14.02
CA VAL A 226 -3.40 6.85 14.15
C VAL A 226 -4.54 5.86 14.11
N GLU A 227 -4.30 4.66 13.59
CA GLU A 227 -5.21 3.52 13.62
C GLU A 227 -4.39 2.26 13.84
N ASP A 228 -4.87 1.38 14.72
CA ASP A 228 -4.28 0.07 15.00
C ASP A 228 -5.39 -0.93 15.23
N TYR A 229 -5.60 -1.82 14.26
CA TYR A 229 -6.57 -2.91 14.33
C TYR A 229 -5.82 -4.23 14.37
N PRO A 230 -6.14 -5.10 15.33
CA PRO A 230 -5.44 -6.38 15.51
C PRO A 230 -5.71 -7.35 14.35
N ILE A 231 -4.95 -8.42 14.32
CA ILE A 231 -5.15 -9.57 13.43
C ILE A 231 -6.32 -10.39 13.95
N TYR A 232 -7.22 -10.82 13.08
CA TYR A 232 -8.11 -11.92 13.41
C TYR A 232 -7.35 -13.24 13.22
N ASN A 233 -7.23 -14.01 14.28
CA ASN A 233 -6.65 -15.36 14.24
C ASN A 233 -7.62 -16.36 14.87
N GLY A 234 -8.29 -17.12 14.02
CA GLY A 234 -9.17 -18.21 14.39
C GLY A 234 -8.54 -19.61 14.31
N GLU A 235 -7.26 -19.71 13.92
CA GLU A 235 -6.56 -20.98 13.87
C GLU A 235 -6.46 -21.61 15.27
N GLY A 236 -6.67 -22.93 15.36
CA GLY A 236 -6.58 -23.67 16.63
C GLY A 236 -7.77 -23.48 17.57
N LEU A 237 -8.70 -22.58 17.28
CA LEU A 237 -9.95 -22.51 18.01
C LEU A 237 -10.87 -23.66 17.59
N GLY A 238 -11.18 -24.59 18.50
CA GLY A 238 -11.92 -25.81 18.18
C GLY A 238 -13.22 -25.58 17.38
N LYS A 239 -13.95 -24.50 17.68
CA LYS A 239 -15.16 -24.10 16.95
C LYS A 239 -14.87 -23.71 15.50
N ASN A 240 -13.77 -22.99 15.25
CA ASN A 240 -13.37 -22.62 13.90
C ASN A 240 -12.91 -23.80 13.07
N VAL A 241 -12.22 -24.76 13.70
CA VAL A 241 -11.82 -26.02 13.05
C VAL A 241 -13.04 -26.81 12.60
N ALA A 242 -14.03 -27.01 13.48
CA ALA A 242 -15.27 -27.69 13.14
C ALA A 242 -16.07 -26.94 12.05
N PHE A 243 -16.12 -25.61 12.14
CA PHE A 243 -16.81 -24.77 11.19
C PHE A 243 -16.16 -24.79 9.80
N LEU A 244 -14.82 -24.78 9.73
CA LEU A 244 -14.08 -24.94 8.49
C LEU A 244 -14.36 -26.32 7.88
N LYS A 245 -14.26 -27.40 8.67
CA LYS A 245 -14.48 -28.76 8.18
C LYS A 245 -15.90 -28.92 7.58
N LYS A 246 -16.94 -28.43 8.27
CA LYS A 246 -18.31 -28.45 7.74
C LYS A 246 -18.42 -27.65 6.43
N PHE A 247 -17.70 -26.54 6.29
CA PHE A 247 -17.68 -25.77 5.04
C PHE A 247 -16.91 -26.50 3.92
N GLU A 248 -15.83 -27.23 4.23
CA GLU A 248 -15.13 -28.10 3.27
C GLU A 248 -16.06 -29.21 2.72
N GLU A 249 -16.86 -29.85 3.59
CA GLU A 249 -17.85 -30.83 3.20
C GLU A 249 -18.91 -30.22 2.26
N ALA A 250 -19.47 -29.06 2.60
CA ALA A 250 -20.43 -28.34 1.74
C ALA A 250 -19.81 -27.89 0.40
N PHE A 251 -18.54 -27.49 0.41
CA PHE A 251 -17.84 -27.11 -0.82
C PHE A 251 -17.63 -28.32 -1.73
N LEU A 252 -17.25 -29.46 -1.18
CA LEU A 252 -17.09 -30.72 -1.91
C LEU A 252 -18.44 -31.18 -2.51
N ASP A 253 -19.51 -31.15 -1.71
CA ASP A 253 -20.85 -31.56 -2.15
C ASP A 253 -21.35 -30.69 -3.30
N PHE A 254 -21.23 -29.38 -3.20
CA PHE A 254 -21.68 -28.45 -4.25
C PHE A 254 -20.82 -28.46 -5.51
N THR A 255 -19.49 -28.54 -5.35
CA THR A 255 -18.57 -28.39 -6.49
C THR A 255 -18.07 -29.70 -7.09
N GLY A 256 -18.22 -30.83 -6.38
CA GLY A 256 -17.60 -32.11 -6.70
C GLY A 256 -16.07 -32.12 -6.58
N SER A 257 -15.46 -31.09 -5.95
CA SER A 257 -14.02 -30.91 -5.86
C SER A 257 -13.58 -30.69 -4.41
N SER A 258 -12.52 -31.36 -4.01
CA SER A 258 -11.83 -31.13 -2.73
C SER A 258 -10.76 -30.03 -2.80
N GLU A 259 -10.57 -29.41 -3.96
CA GLU A 259 -9.55 -28.38 -4.17
C GLU A 259 -9.99 -27.00 -3.63
N MET A 260 -10.15 -26.92 -2.32
CA MET A 260 -10.37 -25.66 -1.63
C MET A 260 -9.05 -25.18 -1.02
N LYS A 261 -8.62 -23.96 -1.36
CA LYS A 261 -7.42 -23.37 -0.75
C LYS A 261 -7.75 -22.77 0.61
N VAL A 262 -7.09 -23.25 1.65
CA VAL A 262 -7.14 -22.69 3.01
C VAL A 262 -5.81 -22.02 3.28
N GLU A 263 -5.81 -20.69 3.35
CA GLU A 263 -4.59 -19.87 3.46
C GLU A 263 -4.84 -18.67 4.37
N LYS A 264 -3.78 -18.17 5.02
CA LYS A 264 -3.81 -16.86 5.69
C LYS A 264 -3.99 -15.76 4.66
N THR A 265 -4.63 -14.67 5.05
CA THR A 265 -4.76 -13.52 4.16
C THR A 265 -4.31 -12.24 4.83
N VAL A 266 -3.57 -11.43 4.08
CA VAL A 266 -3.16 -10.09 4.47
C VAL A 266 -4.34 -9.09 4.50
N GLU A 267 -5.46 -9.46 3.89
CA GLU A 267 -6.64 -8.60 3.79
C GLU A 267 -7.19 -8.25 5.17
N PHE A 268 -7.32 -6.96 5.45
CA PHE A 268 -8.03 -6.47 6.63
C PHE A 268 -9.54 -6.63 6.44
N THR A 269 -10.21 -7.20 7.41
CA THR A 269 -11.65 -7.50 7.34
C THR A 269 -12.38 -7.07 8.62
N PRO A 270 -13.71 -6.86 8.56
CA PRO A 270 -14.51 -6.64 9.76
C PRO A 270 -14.49 -7.78 10.77
N LEU A 271 -14.03 -8.98 10.41
CA LEU A 271 -13.92 -10.12 11.34
C LEU A 271 -13.08 -9.79 12.57
N THR A 272 -12.04 -8.98 12.40
CA THR A 272 -11.21 -8.48 13.49
C THR A 272 -12.02 -7.77 14.55
N ILE A 273 -12.89 -6.83 14.14
CA ILE A 273 -13.73 -6.04 15.06
C ILE A 273 -14.85 -6.90 15.67
N LEU A 274 -15.35 -7.85 14.90
CA LEU A 274 -16.41 -8.77 15.37
C LEU A 274 -15.86 -9.76 16.37
N ALA A 275 -14.63 -10.24 16.21
CA ALA A 275 -13.96 -11.14 17.14
C ALA A 275 -13.78 -10.52 18.52
N GLU A 276 -13.42 -9.25 18.58
CA GLU A 276 -13.30 -8.51 19.85
C GLU A 276 -14.63 -8.44 20.63
N LYS A 277 -15.76 -8.44 19.91
CA LYS A 277 -17.10 -8.36 20.52
C LYS A 277 -17.70 -9.72 20.82
N ASN A 278 -17.28 -10.76 20.16
CA ASN A 278 -17.79 -12.11 20.33
C ASN A 278 -16.73 -13.18 20.04
N GLU A 279 -15.85 -13.41 21.02
CA GLU A 279 -14.76 -14.38 20.96
C GLU A 279 -15.21 -15.83 20.71
N SER A 280 -16.47 -16.15 21.01
CA SER A 280 -17.00 -17.51 20.87
C SER A 280 -17.56 -17.82 19.48
N MET A 281 -17.73 -16.83 18.61
CA MET A 281 -18.33 -17.01 17.28
C MET A 281 -17.32 -17.61 16.30
N PRO A 282 -17.60 -18.77 15.67
CA PRO A 282 -16.74 -19.26 14.59
C PRO A 282 -16.89 -18.36 13.36
N MET A 283 -15.76 -17.98 12.76
CA MET A 283 -15.74 -17.06 11.62
C MET A 283 -14.74 -17.49 10.57
N LEU A 284 -15.15 -17.38 9.29
CA LEU A 284 -14.31 -17.62 8.13
C LEU A 284 -14.38 -16.43 7.17
N TYR A 285 -13.23 -16.10 6.59
CA TYR A 285 -13.13 -15.22 5.43
C TYR A 285 -13.17 -16.05 4.15
N LEU A 286 -14.03 -15.66 3.23
CA LEU A 286 -14.12 -16.22 1.88
C LEU A 286 -13.61 -15.17 0.89
N GLY A 287 -12.36 -15.31 0.46
CA GLY A 287 -11.79 -14.50 -0.62
C GLY A 287 -12.30 -15.00 -1.97
N VAL A 288 -13.08 -14.15 -2.67
CA VAL A 288 -13.69 -14.52 -3.94
C VAL A 288 -13.13 -13.70 -5.10
N THR A 289 -13.04 -14.35 -6.26
CA THR A 289 -12.79 -13.71 -7.56
C THR A 289 -14.07 -13.75 -8.39
N GLU A 290 -14.12 -12.98 -9.47
CA GLU A 290 -15.26 -13.03 -10.40
C GLU A 290 -15.52 -14.46 -10.93
N LYS A 291 -14.47 -15.28 -11.08
CA LYS A 291 -14.57 -16.67 -11.56
C LYS A 291 -15.05 -17.67 -10.51
N THR A 292 -14.91 -17.34 -9.24
CA THR A 292 -15.16 -18.29 -8.13
C THR A 292 -16.31 -17.89 -7.23
N LYS A 293 -16.88 -16.70 -7.40
CA LYS A 293 -17.96 -16.20 -6.56
C LYS A 293 -19.18 -17.14 -6.52
N GLU A 294 -19.55 -17.74 -7.67
CA GLU A 294 -20.68 -18.64 -7.74
C GLU A 294 -20.44 -19.96 -6.99
N LYS A 295 -19.20 -20.50 -7.05
CA LYS A 295 -18.82 -21.72 -6.31
C LYS A 295 -18.96 -21.50 -4.80
N TYR A 296 -18.43 -20.39 -4.28
CA TYR A 296 -18.52 -20.09 -2.84
C TYR A 296 -19.95 -19.73 -2.41
N ALA A 297 -20.71 -19.02 -3.27
CA ALA A 297 -22.12 -18.72 -2.98
C ALA A 297 -22.97 -20.01 -2.92
N GLY A 298 -22.81 -20.93 -3.87
CA GLY A 298 -23.51 -22.22 -3.87
C GLY A 298 -23.10 -23.08 -2.67
N SER A 299 -21.81 -23.16 -2.35
CA SER A 299 -21.33 -23.89 -1.16
C SER A 299 -21.88 -23.31 0.16
N LEU A 300 -22.13 -21.99 0.24
CA LEU A 300 -22.79 -21.40 1.41
C LEU A 300 -24.26 -21.82 1.54
N VAL A 301 -24.97 -21.96 0.41
CA VAL A 301 -26.33 -22.48 0.44
C VAL A 301 -26.34 -23.92 0.92
N THR A 302 -25.51 -24.79 0.34
CA THR A 302 -25.35 -26.18 0.79
C THR A 302 -24.98 -26.26 2.27
N PHE A 303 -24.07 -25.43 2.76
CA PHE A 303 -23.70 -25.36 4.17
C PHE A 303 -24.89 -25.02 5.08
N MET A 304 -25.76 -24.11 4.67
CA MET A 304 -26.96 -23.75 5.43
C MET A 304 -27.97 -24.90 5.46
N ASP A 305 -28.17 -25.60 4.32
CA ASP A 305 -29.06 -26.74 4.21
C ASP A 305 -28.60 -27.90 5.12
N MET A 306 -27.29 -28.21 5.12
CA MET A 306 -26.70 -29.21 6.04
C MET A 306 -26.87 -28.84 7.53
N GLY A 307 -26.97 -27.53 7.85
CA GLY A 307 -27.23 -27.07 9.20
C GLY A 307 -28.69 -27.23 9.64
N ALA A 308 -29.63 -27.18 8.71
CA ALA A 308 -31.04 -27.39 8.99
C ALA A 308 -31.37 -28.87 9.26
N GLU A 309 -30.64 -29.80 8.62
CA GLU A 309 -30.82 -31.24 8.83
C GLU A 309 -30.27 -31.73 10.20
N ASP A 310 -29.30 -31.00 10.79
CA ASP A 310 -28.76 -31.33 12.13
C ASP A 310 -29.67 -30.89 13.29
N GLU A 311 -30.69 -30.07 13.04
CA GLU A 311 -31.64 -29.56 14.05
C GLU A 311 -32.97 -30.31 14.06
N GLU A 312 -33.24 -31.26 13.14
CA GLU A 312 -34.39 -32.16 13.14
C GLU A 312 -34.03 -33.51 13.82
#